data_ac4e4d5cef4d6fbeb08ab03c99b86ffa
#
_entry.id   ac4e4d5cef4d6fbeb08ab03c99b86ffa
#
_cell.length_a   1.000
_cell.length_b   1.000
_cell.length_c   1.000
_cell.angle_alpha   90.00
_cell.angle_beta   90.00
_cell.angle_gamma   90.00
#
_symmetry.space_group_name_H-M   'P 1'
#
loop_
_entity.id
_entity.type
_entity.pdbx_description
1 polymer ?
#
loop_
_entity_poly.entity_id
_entity_poly.type
_entity_poly.pdbx_seq_one_letter_code
_entity_poly.pdbx_strand_id
1 'polypeptide(L)'
;MDKILIKLYLPMIEQQYDILIPKKKKIYGLVKLIAKAVYELSDGYYNPSKIPSLYDKLSGRKFDYNLSIKDTDIKNGTEIVMI
;
A
#
# COMPACT_ATOMS: atom_id res chain seq x y z
N MET A 1 -16.24 4.28 10.21
CA MET A 1 -15.53 4.81 9.04
C MET A 1 -14.94 3.67 8.22
N ASP A 2 -15.04 3.80 6.91
CA ASP A 2 -14.59 2.73 6.02
C ASP A 2 -13.13 2.88 5.58
N LYS A 3 -12.36 3.69 6.26
CA LYS A 3 -10.96 3.93 5.93
C LYS A 3 -10.04 3.57 7.07
N ILE A 4 -8.84 3.14 6.69
CA ILE A 4 -7.78 2.76 7.62
C ILE A 4 -6.54 3.58 7.30
N LEU A 5 -5.85 4.04 8.34
CA LEU A 5 -4.56 4.73 8.16
C LEU A 5 -3.44 3.69 8.23
N ILE A 6 -2.65 3.61 7.17
CA ILE A 6 -1.48 2.73 7.14
C ILE A 6 -0.20 3.55 6.99
N LYS A 7 0.91 2.94 7.38
CA LYS A 7 2.25 3.49 7.16
C LYS A 7 2.87 2.75 5.99
N LEU A 8 3.05 3.44 4.88
CA LEU A 8 3.55 2.84 3.65
C LEU A 8 5.01 3.20 3.44
N TYR A 9 5.87 2.19 3.37
CA TYR A 9 7.27 2.37 3.06
C TYR A 9 7.56 1.95 1.62
N LEU A 10 8.33 2.80 0.92
CA LEU A 10 8.68 2.61 -0.48
C LEU A 10 10.20 2.54 -0.60
N PRO A 11 10.77 1.32 -0.62
CA PRO A 11 12.23 1.17 -0.72
C PRO A 11 12.82 1.81 -1.97
N MET A 12 12.07 1.81 -3.07
CA MET A 12 12.54 2.37 -4.34
C MET A 12 12.99 3.82 -4.20
N ILE A 13 12.33 4.60 -3.34
CA ILE A 13 12.64 6.01 -3.15
C ILE A 13 13.00 6.33 -1.69
N GLU A 14 13.10 5.30 -0.85
CA GLU A 14 13.46 5.44 0.57
C GLU A 14 12.57 6.45 1.31
N GLN A 15 11.27 6.40 1.05
CA GLN A 15 10.29 7.30 1.66
C GLN A 15 9.18 6.52 2.34
N GLN A 16 8.60 7.14 3.37
CA GLN A 16 7.45 6.60 4.08
C GLN A 16 6.33 7.62 4.06
N TYR A 17 5.11 7.14 3.82
CA TYR A 17 3.92 8.00 3.82
C TYR A 17 2.85 7.40 4.71
N ASP A 18 2.06 8.27 5.35
CA ASP A 18 0.84 7.86 6.03
C ASP A 18 -0.30 8.03 5.04
N ILE A 19 -1.00 6.93 4.77
CA ILE A 19 -2.02 6.91 3.73
C ILE A 19 -3.31 6.33 4.26
N LEU A 20 -4.44 6.99 3.96
CA LEU A 20 -5.78 6.46 4.25
C LEU A 20 -6.23 5.58 3.10
N ILE A 21 -6.63 4.35 3.44
CA ILE A 21 -7.09 3.38 2.43
C ILE A 21 -8.49 2.90 2.76
N PRO A 22 -9.33 2.62 1.73
CA PRO A 22 -10.68 2.11 1.95
C PRO A 22 -10.67 0.62 2.29
N LYS A 23 -11.43 0.24 3.33
CA LYS A 23 -11.49 -1.14 3.80
C LYS A 23 -12.06 -2.12 2.80
N LYS A 24 -13.02 -1.69 2.01
CA LYS A 24 -13.78 -2.59 1.12
C LYS A 24 -13.09 -2.85 -0.21
N LYS A 25 -12.00 -2.16 -0.50
CA LYS A 25 -11.30 -2.32 -1.75
C LYS A 25 -10.44 -3.57 -1.74
N LYS A 26 -10.32 -4.23 -2.89
CA LYS A 26 -9.40 -5.35 -3.01
C LYS A 26 -7.96 -4.87 -3.09
N ILE A 27 -7.04 -5.69 -2.61
CA ILE A 27 -5.61 -5.36 -2.61
C ILE A 27 -5.14 -4.96 -4.00
N TYR A 28 -5.54 -5.70 -5.03
CA TYR A 28 -5.10 -5.41 -6.40
C TYR A 28 -5.46 -3.98 -6.85
N GLY A 29 -6.71 -3.60 -6.63
CA GLY A 29 -7.14 -2.24 -6.97
C GLY A 29 -6.48 -1.17 -6.12
N LEU A 30 -6.24 -1.50 -4.84
CA LEU A 30 -5.58 -0.59 -3.92
C LEU A 30 -4.12 -0.32 -4.34
N VAL A 31 -3.40 -1.35 -4.77
CA VAL A 31 -2.01 -1.19 -5.21
C VAL A 31 -1.91 -0.17 -6.34
N LYS A 32 -2.82 -0.28 -7.32
CA LYS A 32 -2.84 0.66 -8.44
C LYS A 32 -3.12 2.09 -7.98
N LEU A 33 -4.08 2.23 -7.08
CA LEU A 33 -4.46 3.54 -6.55
C LEU A 33 -3.32 4.18 -5.78
N ILE A 34 -2.67 3.40 -4.91
CA ILE A 34 -1.55 3.89 -4.12
C ILE A 34 -0.36 4.26 -5.01
N ALA A 35 -0.05 3.42 -5.99
CA ALA A 35 1.07 3.68 -6.89
C ALA A 35 0.89 5.01 -7.62
N LYS A 36 -0.34 5.28 -8.08
CA LYS A 36 -0.66 6.55 -8.73
C LYS A 36 -0.52 7.73 -7.76
N ALA A 37 -1.04 7.57 -6.55
CA ALA A 37 -0.97 8.63 -5.54
C ALA A 37 0.48 8.95 -5.19
N VAL A 38 1.32 7.93 -5.02
CA VAL A 38 2.73 8.13 -4.67
C VAL A 38 3.51 8.73 -5.85
N TYR A 39 3.14 8.35 -7.08
CA TYR A 39 3.73 8.98 -8.25
C TYR A 39 3.52 10.50 -8.20
N GLU A 40 2.32 10.94 -7.86
CA GLU A 40 2.00 12.36 -7.75
C GLU A 40 2.68 13.01 -6.53
N LEU A 41 2.64 12.34 -5.37
CA LEU A 41 3.24 12.85 -4.14
C LEU A 41 4.76 13.00 -4.26
N SER A 42 5.41 12.12 -5.00
CA SER A 42 6.85 12.14 -5.20
C SER A 42 7.29 12.96 -6.41
N ASP A 43 6.34 13.66 -7.03
CA ASP A 43 6.58 14.47 -8.23
C ASP A 43 7.19 13.63 -9.36
N GLY A 44 6.65 12.42 -9.55
CA GLY A 44 7.07 11.49 -10.58
C GLY A 44 8.31 10.68 -10.25
N TYR A 45 8.93 10.91 -9.09
CA TYR A 45 10.13 10.20 -8.69
C TYR A 45 9.85 8.70 -8.49
N TYR A 46 8.71 8.38 -7.87
CA TYR A 46 8.26 6.99 -7.76
C TYR A 46 7.51 6.61 -9.03
N ASN A 47 8.14 5.83 -9.87
CA ASN A 47 7.58 5.43 -11.17
C ASN A 47 7.94 3.98 -11.47
N PRO A 48 7.25 3.01 -10.84
CA PRO A 48 7.58 1.59 -11.02
C PRO A 48 7.22 1.12 -12.43
N SER A 49 8.06 0.25 -12.98
CA SER A 49 7.83 -0.34 -14.32
C SER A 49 6.82 -1.48 -14.30
N LYS A 50 6.52 -2.03 -13.12
CA LYS A 50 5.58 -3.15 -12.94
C LYS A 50 4.59 -2.78 -11.84
N ILE A 51 3.46 -3.48 -11.81
CA ILE A 51 2.52 -3.35 -10.70
C ILE A 51 3.20 -3.86 -9.43
N PRO A 52 3.37 -3.00 -8.42
CA PRO A 52 4.06 -3.41 -7.20
C PRO A 52 3.21 -4.35 -6.34
N SER A 53 3.86 -4.99 -5.39
CA SER A 53 3.22 -5.86 -4.42
C SER A 53 3.28 -5.22 -3.04
N LEU A 54 2.31 -5.57 -2.20
CA LEU A 54 2.26 -5.12 -0.82
C LEU A 54 2.71 -6.24 0.11
N TYR A 55 3.55 -5.90 1.07
CA TYR A 55 4.07 -6.84 2.06
C TYR A 55 3.88 -6.26 3.45
N ASP A 56 3.60 -7.12 4.43
CA ASP A 56 3.62 -6.71 5.82
C ASP A 56 5.07 -6.49 6.23
N LYS A 57 5.39 -5.29 6.69
CA LYS A 57 6.78 -4.94 7.03
C LYS A 57 7.35 -5.79 8.15
N LEU A 58 6.53 -6.17 9.14
CA LEU A 58 6.99 -6.94 10.29
C LEU A 58 7.22 -8.41 9.97
N SER A 59 6.28 -9.04 9.25
CA SER A 59 6.36 -10.47 8.96
C SER A 59 7.01 -10.79 7.62
N GLY A 60 7.04 -9.84 6.70
CA GLY A 60 7.51 -10.05 5.34
C GLY A 60 6.53 -10.79 4.45
N ARG A 61 5.29 -11.03 4.93
CA ARG A 61 4.29 -11.75 4.15
C ARG A 61 3.69 -10.87 3.08
N LYS A 62 3.55 -11.43 1.88
CA LYS A 62 2.88 -10.74 0.77
C LYS A 62 1.36 -10.80 0.97
N PHE A 63 0.67 -9.68 0.77
CA PHE A 63 -0.78 -9.64 0.80
C PHE A 63 -1.35 -10.16 -0.52
N ASP A 64 -2.40 -10.99 -0.42
CA ASP A 64 -3.05 -11.59 -1.58
C ASP A 64 -3.86 -10.52 -2.33
N TYR A 65 -3.60 -10.37 -3.62
CA TYR A 65 -4.29 -9.39 -4.47
C TYR A 65 -5.81 -9.58 -4.51
N ASN A 66 -6.28 -10.80 -4.30
CA ASN A 66 -7.69 -11.13 -4.44
C ASN A 66 -8.50 -10.85 -3.17
N LEU A 67 -7.85 -10.58 -2.05
CA LEU A 67 -8.53 -10.28 -0.80
C LEU A 67 -8.89 -8.80 -0.72
N SER A 68 -10.02 -8.53 -0.07
CA SER A 68 -10.35 -7.16 0.34
C SER A 68 -9.55 -6.81 1.59
N ILE A 69 -9.30 -5.53 1.80
CA ILE A 69 -8.58 -5.06 3.00
C ILE A 69 -9.25 -5.58 4.27
N LYS A 70 -10.58 -5.54 4.31
CA LYS A 70 -11.35 -6.01 5.48
C LYS A 70 -11.15 -7.48 5.80
N ASP A 71 -10.72 -8.28 4.83
CA ASP A 71 -10.50 -9.73 5.01
C ASP A 71 -9.03 -10.05 5.34
N THR A 72 -8.22 -9.02 5.51
CA THR A 72 -6.83 -9.15 5.95
C THR A 72 -6.72 -8.69 7.39
N ASP A 73 -5.53 -8.81 7.96
CA ASP A 73 -5.25 -8.27 9.30
C ASP A 73 -4.76 -6.83 9.28
N ILE A 74 -4.87 -6.15 8.13
CA ILE A 74 -4.50 -4.74 8.01
C ILE A 74 -5.44 -3.89 8.86
N LYS A 75 -4.87 -3.05 9.69
CA LYS A 75 -5.61 -2.17 10.60
C LYS A 75 -4.90 -0.84 10.73
N ASN A 76 -5.49 0.09 11.47
CA ASN A 76 -4.85 1.40 11.71
C ASN A 76 -3.45 1.20 12.27
N GLY A 77 -2.48 1.85 11.66
CA GLY A 77 -1.09 1.76 12.08
C GLY A 77 -0.29 0.63 11.48
N THR A 78 -0.91 -0.25 10.70
CA THR A 78 -0.18 -1.34 10.04
C THR A 78 0.91 -0.77 9.13
N GLU A 79 2.11 -1.32 9.24
CA GLU A 79 3.24 -0.93 8.41
C GLU A 79 3.32 -1.85 7.19
N ILE A 80 3.30 -1.25 6.01
CA ILE A 80 3.27 -1.97 4.74
C ILE A 80 4.43 -1.50 3.87
N VAL A 81 5.07 -2.45 3.19
CA VAL A 81 6.12 -2.17 2.21
C VAL A 81 5.55 -2.42 0.82
N MET A 82 5.74 -1.48 -0.09
CA MET A 82 5.33 -1.63 -1.49
C MET A 82 6.56 -1.70 -2.38
N ILE A 83 6.72 -2.84 -3.01
CA ILE A 83 7.89 -3.11 -3.87
C ILE A 83 7.45 -3.54 -5.26
#